data_0fd6648c4eb2cde860d5fd252b69a7ea
#
_entry.id   0fd6648c4eb2cde860d5fd252b69a7ea
#
_cell.length_a   1.000
_cell.length_b   1.000
_cell.length_c   1.000
_cell.angle_alpha   90.00
_cell.angle_beta   90.00
_cell.angle_gamma   90.00
#
_symmetry.space_group_name_H-M   'P 1'
#
loop_
_entity.id
_entity.type
_entity.pdbx_description
1 polymer ?
#
loop_
_entity_poly.entity_id
_entity_poly.type
_entity_poly.pdbx_seq_one_letter_code
_entity_poly.pdbx_strand_id
1 'polypeptide(L)' 'MAGTVHCSIVSAEQEVFSGDVASVVATGTLGELGIHPGHTALLSGIKAGPVRLVMEDGSEEIFFASGGFIEVQPTAITIL' A
#
# COMPACT_ATOMS: atom_id res chain seq x y z
N MET A 1 15.73 0.16 13.01
CA MET A 1 14.65 -0.60 13.64
C MET A 1 13.48 -0.70 12.67
N ALA A 2 12.99 -1.89 12.52
CA ALA A 2 11.82 -2.08 11.70
C ALA A 2 10.60 -1.52 12.44
N GLY A 3 9.75 -0.83 11.73
CA GLY A 3 8.50 -0.36 12.25
C GLY A 3 7.39 -0.81 11.32
N THR A 4 6.21 -0.31 11.60
CA THR A 4 5.07 -0.55 10.74
C THR A 4 4.47 0.77 10.32
N VAL A 5 3.68 0.71 9.25
CA VAL A 5 2.89 1.83 8.79
C VAL A 5 1.47 1.33 8.62
N HIS A 6 0.51 2.16 8.99
CA HIS A 6 -0.90 1.79 8.82
C HIS A 6 -1.26 1.81 7.35
N CYS A 7 -1.89 0.74 6.87
CA CYS A 7 -2.31 0.63 5.48
C CYS A 7 -3.82 0.37 5.43
N SER A 8 -4.50 1.15 4.60
CA SER A 8 -5.93 0.95 4.32
C SER A 8 -6.11 0.78 2.82
N ILE A 9 -6.82 -0.25 2.43
CA ILE A 9 -7.23 -0.48 1.05
C ILE A 9 -8.74 -0.37 1.02
N VAL A 10 -9.23 0.60 0.25
CA VAL A 10 -10.67 0.93 0.23
C VAL A 10 -11.17 0.84 -1.21
N SER A 11 -12.24 0.09 -1.41
CA SER A 11 -12.98 0.11 -2.66
C SER A 11 -14.13 1.09 -2.54
N ALA A 12 -14.85 1.34 -3.65
CA ALA A 12 -15.96 2.27 -3.65
C ALA A 12 -17.05 1.88 -2.65
N GLU A 13 -17.13 0.62 -2.27
CA GLU A 13 -18.23 0.10 -1.48
C GLU A 13 -17.83 -0.31 -0.07
N GLN A 14 -16.55 -0.62 0.15
CA GLN A 14 -16.13 -1.13 1.45
C GLN A 14 -14.63 -1.03 1.62
N GLU A 15 -14.21 -1.13 2.87
CA GLU A 15 -12.82 -1.28 3.22
C GLU A 15 -12.42 -2.74 3.00
N VAL A 16 -11.40 -2.95 2.19
CA VAL A 16 -10.93 -4.29 1.82
C VAL A 16 -9.89 -4.78 2.81
N PHE A 17 -9.06 -3.87 3.31
CA PHE A 17 -8.01 -4.20 4.27
C PHE A 17 -7.74 -2.98 5.13
N SER A 18 -7.46 -3.22 6.39
CA SER A 18 -6.98 -2.17 7.30
C SER A 18 -6.08 -2.82 8.34
N GLY A 19 -4.87 -2.33 8.47
CA GLY A 19 -3.96 -2.87 9.46
C GLY A 19 -2.56 -2.31 9.29
N ASP A 20 -1.67 -2.70 10.19
CA ASP A 20 -0.28 -2.28 10.16
C ASP A 20 0.53 -3.25 9.33
N VAL A 21 1.37 -2.71 8.46
CA VAL A 21 2.21 -3.50 7.56
C VAL A 21 3.66 -3.05 7.67
N ALA A 22 4.58 -3.93 7.33
CA ALA A 22 6.00 -3.58 7.29
C ALA A 22 6.34 -2.88 5.98
N SER A 23 5.69 -3.24 4.88
CA SER A 23 5.89 -2.54 3.61
C SER A 23 4.75 -2.86 2.64
N VAL A 24 4.66 -2.02 1.61
CA VAL A 24 3.68 -2.19 0.53
C VAL A 24 4.44 -2.13 -0.79
N VAL A 25 4.14 -3.05 -1.69
CA VAL A 25 4.67 -3.02 -3.05
C VAL A 25 3.49 -2.94 -4.01
N ALA A 26 3.48 -1.91 -4.84
CA ALA A 26 2.41 -1.68 -5.80
C ALA A 26 3.01 -1.23 -7.12
N THR A 27 2.25 -1.41 -8.22
CA THR A 27 2.70 -0.95 -9.53
C THR A 27 2.11 0.43 -9.78
N GLY A 28 2.96 1.44 -9.69
CA GLY A 28 2.57 2.81 -10.02
C GLY A 28 2.54 3.03 -11.53
N THR A 29 1.92 4.14 -11.93
CA THR A 29 1.84 4.47 -13.36
C THR A 29 3.20 4.77 -13.96
N LEU A 30 4.18 5.15 -13.12
CA LEU A 30 5.54 5.45 -13.56
C LEU A 30 6.55 4.37 -13.16
N GLY A 31 6.08 3.26 -12.60
CA GLY A 31 6.94 2.16 -12.20
C GLY A 31 6.54 1.57 -10.86
N GLU A 32 7.25 0.54 -10.46
CA GLU A 32 6.97 -0.14 -9.21
C GLU A 32 7.27 0.75 -8.01
N LEU A 33 6.38 0.72 -7.03
CA LEU A 33 6.53 1.48 -5.79
C LEU A 33 6.75 0.52 -4.64
N GLY A 34 7.85 0.73 -3.91
CA GLY A 34 8.10 0.02 -2.66
C GLY A 34 8.04 1.02 -1.51
N ILE A 35 7.06 0.86 -0.63
CA ILE A 35 6.79 1.83 0.42
C ILE A 35 7.09 1.20 1.77
N HIS A 36 7.98 1.86 2.52
CA HIS A 36 8.35 1.46 3.86
C HIS A 36 7.91 2.51 4.88
N PRO A 37 7.86 2.18 6.17
CA PRO A 37 7.50 3.16 7.19
C PRO A 37 8.39 4.40 7.10
N GLY A 38 7.81 5.57 7.29
CA GLY A 38 8.54 6.83 7.21
C GLY A 38 8.76 7.35 5.80
N HIS A 39 8.16 6.73 4.81
CA HIS A 39 8.31 7.17 3.42
C HIS A 39 7.81 8.61 3.24
N THR A 40 8.50 9.35 2.39
CA THR A 40 8.09 10.71 2.02
C THR A 40 6.67 10.68 1.44
N ALA A 41 5.90 11.72 1.71
CA ALA A 41 4.56 11.85 1.20
C ALA A 41 4.54 11.74 -0.33
N LEU A 42 3.57 10.99 -0.85
CA LEU A 42 3.47 10.70 -2.26
C LEU A 42 2.01 10.45 -2.62
N LEU A 43 1.58 10.96 -3.77
CA LEU A 43 0.30 10.59 -4.36
C LEU A 43 0.59 10.11 -5.77
N SER A 44 0.18 8.90 -6.09
CA SER A 44 0.44 8.31 -7.40
C SER A 44 -0.76 7.50 -7.86
N GLY A 45 -0.96 7.49 -9.17
CA GLY A 45 -1.86 6.50 -9.77
C GLY A 45 -1.22 5.12 -9.70
N ILE A 46 -2.04 4.09 -9.61
CA ILE A 46 -1.57 2.71 -9.69
C ILE A 46 -2.26 2.01 -10.85
N LYS A 47 -1.50 1.12 -11.49
CA LYS A 47 -2.01 0.31 -12.59
C LYS A 47 -2.74 -0.91 -12.05
N ALA A 48 -3.61 -1.49 -12.87
CA ALA A 48 -4.19 -2.77 -12.57
C ALA A 48 -3.08 -3.79 -12.32
N GLY A 49 -3.21 -4.54 -11.25
CA GLY A 49 -2.23 -5.54 -10.88
C GLY A 49 -2.19 -5.82 -9.39
N PRO A 50 -1.21 -6.60 -8.96
CA PRO A 50 -1.13 -6.97 -7.55
C PRO A 50 -0.60 -5.83 -6.68
N VAL A 51 -1.18 -5.74 -5.49
CA VAL A 51 -0.66 -4.93 -4.38
C VAL A 51 -0.25 -5.92 -3.32
N ARG A 52 1.02 -5.92 -2.98
CA ARG A 52 1.57 -6.87 -2.01
C ARG A 52 1.86 -6.17 -0.70
N LEU A 53 1.28 -6.69 0.37
CA LEU A 53 1.51 -6.19 1.71
C LEU A 53 2.43 -7.18 2.43
N VAL A 54 3.54 -6.67 2.96
CA VAL A 54 4.46 -7.48 3.74
C VAL A 54 4.20 -7.16 5.20
N MET A 55 3.87 -8.20 5.97
CA MET A 55 3.57 -8.04 7.38
C MET A 55 4.84 -8.03 8.21
N GLU A 56 4.71 -7.62 9.46
CA GLU A 56 5.85 -7.51 10.36
C GLU A 56 6.53 -8.86 10.62
N ASP A 57 5.77 -9.94 10.58
CA ASP A 57 6.30 -11.29 10.77
C ASP A 57 6.89 -11.90 9.49
N GLY A 58 6.90 -11.13 8.39
CA GLY A 58 7.41 -11.58 7.10
C GLY A 58 6.37 -12.23 6.20
N SER A 59 5.16 -12.47 6.68
CA SER A 59 4.11 -13.02 5.84
C SER A 59 3.64 -11.96 4.85
N GLU A 60 2.99 -12.40 3.77
CA GLU A 60 2.53 -11.49 2.71
C GLU A 60 1.07 -11.73 2.42
N GLU A 61 0.38 -10.65 2.08
CA GLU A 61 -0.97 -10.71 1.54
C GLU A 61 -0.97 -9.96 0.22
N ILE A 62 -1.70 -10.48 -0.76
CA ILE A 62 -1.74 -9.91 -2.09
C ILE A 62 -3.19 -9.59 -2.42
N PHE A 63 -3.40 -8.35 -2.85
CA PHE A 63 -4.70 -7.88 -3.32
C PHE A 63 -4.54 -7.45 -4.78
N PHE A 64 -5.53 -7.73 -5.61
CA PHE A 64 -5.48 -7.31 -7.01
C PHE A 64 -6.30 -6.04 -7.17
N ALA A 65 -5.62 -4.97 -7.59
CA ALA A 65 -6.25 -3.70 -7.85
C ALA A 65 -6.60 -3.61 -9.34
N SER A 66 -7.73 -2.97 -9.64
CA SER A 66 -8.12 -2.71 -11.03
C SER A 66 -7.61 -1.36 -11.51
N GLY A 67 -6.76 -0.73 -10.74
CA GLY A 67 -6.27 0.63 -10.94
C GLY A 67 -6.68 1.47 -9.75
N GLY A 68 -6.35 2.74 -9.77
CA GLY A 68 -6.71 3.65 -8.71
C GLY A 68 -5.55 4.53 -8.29
N PHE A 69 -5.50 4.88 -7.02
CA PHE A 69 -4.49 5.78 -6.48
C PHE A 69 -3.95 5.25 -5.17
N ILE A 70 -2.68 5.57 -4.92
CA ILE A 70 -2.06 5.34 -3.62
C ILE A 70 -1.63 6.68 -3.06
N GLU A 71 -2.04 6.94 -1.82
CA GLU A 71 -1.60 8.11 -1.07
C GLU A 71 -0.70 7.64 0.05
N VAL A 72 0.52 8.14 0.08
CA VAL A 72 1.52 7.76 1.08
C VAL A 72 1.80 8.94 1.98
N GLN A 73 1.77 8.71 3.27
CA GLN A 73 2.24 9.66 4.27
C GLN A 73 3.17 8.88 5.22
N PRO A 74 4.03 9.58 5.99
CA PRO A 74 5.02 8.88 6.81
C PRO A 74 4.44 7.82 7.75
N THR A 75 3.20 8.01 8.21
CA THR A 75 2.58 7.12 9.19
C THR A 75 1.39 6.34 8.64
N ALA A 76 1.00 6.57 7.40
CA ALA A 76 -0.20 5.93 6.85
C ALA A 76 -0.14 5.84 5.32
N ILE A 77 -0.68 4.76 4.80
CA ILE A 77 -0.81 4.53 3.36
C ILE A 77 -2.29 4.23 3.09
N THR A 78 -2.85 4.89 2.09
CA THR A 78 -4.23 4.66 1.66
C THR A 78 -4.24 4.30 0.19
N ILE A 79 -4.90 3.21 -0.15
CA ILE A 79 -5.08 2.77 -1.54
C ILE A 79 -6.57 2.83 -1.84
N LEU A 80 -6.89 3.56 -2.89
CA LEU A 80 -8.28 3.79 -3.31
C LEU A 80 -8.58 3.13 -4.63
#